data_1f0447eb44c4204e9a2c557f39a31eca
#
_entry.id   1f0447eb44c4204e9a2c557f39a31eca
#
_cell.length_a   1.000
_cell.length_b   1.000
_cell.length_c   1.000
_cell.angle_alpha   90.00
_cell.angle_beta   90.00
_cell.angle_gamma   90.00
#
_symmetry.space_group_name_H-M   'P 1'
#
loop_
_entity.id
_entity.type
_entity.pdbx_description
1 polymer ?
#
loop_
_entity_poly.entity_id
_entity_poly.type
_entity_poly.pdbx_seq_one_letter_code
_entity_poly.pdbx_strand_id
1 'polypeptide(L)'
;ILARFTYMPFPRVLRRDSLTPTTVEAVCRALLALPDIETAVRRRGDTDLLRALVESPRYKGMELTAYADRLDAESQTQFSAITVKLEEGHYCVAYRGTDNTLIGWKEDFNMGFVCPVPGQKLAVDYLQKAARRLPGRLTVCGHSKGGNFAVYAAAFCGEEIQDRIEAVYNY
;
A
#
# COMPACT_ATOMS: atom_id res chain seq x y z
N ILE A 1 4.66 -5.56 -8.86
CA ILE A 1 5.05 -4.16 -9.05
C ILE A 1 4.38 -3.29 -7.98
N LEU A 2 3.04 -3.23 -7.88
CA LEU A 2 2.36 -2.34 -6.93
C LEU A 2 2.71 -2.65 -5.47
N ALA A 3 2.85 -3.93 -5.07
CA ALA A 3 3.31 -4.29 -3.73
C ALA A 3 4.71 -3.73 -3.43
N ARG A 4 5.63 -3.68 -4.41
CA ARG A 4 6.94 -3.03 -4.24
C ARG A 4 6.82 -1.50 -4.23
N PHE A 5 5.93 -0.93 -5.02
CA PHE A 5 5.69 0.50 -5.06
C PHE A 5 5.25 1.06 -3.69
N THR A 6 4.57 0.26 -2.84
CA THR A 6 4.20 0.68 -1.48
C THR A 6 5.37 1.04 -0.57
N TYR A 7 6.60 0.63 -0.92
CA TYR A 7 7.80 0.93 -0.12
C TYR A 7 8.45 2.28 -0.45
N MET A 8 7.93 3.01 -1.43
CA MET A 8 8.45 4.33 -1.78
C MET A 8 8.20 5.34 -0.64
N PRO A 9 9.07 6.35 -0.50
CA PRO A 9 8.97 7.32 0.58
C PRO A 9 7.83 8.34 0.35
N PHE A 10 6.59 7.83 0.20
CA PHE A 10 5.39 8.64 -0.06
C PHE A 10 5.17 9.81 0.92
N PRO A 11 5.49 9.70 2.24
CA PRO A 11 5.32 10.84 3.15
C PRO A 11 6.09 12.09 2.74
N ARG A 12 7.09 11.96 1.85
CA ARG A 12 7.89 13.06 1.31
C ARG A 12 7.15 13.86 0.22
N VAL A 13 6.16 13.25 -0.45
CA VAL A 13 5.47 13.82 -1.62
C VAL A 13 3.94 13.76 -1.53
N LEU A 14 3.40 12.93 -0.66
CA LEU A 14 1.97 12.78 -0.44
C LEU A 14 1.61 13.13 1.01
N ARG A 15 0.45 13.75 1.20
CA ARG A 15 -0.12 13.91 2.54
C ARG A 15 -0.61 12.54 3.05
N ARG A 16 -0.34 12.26 4.32
CA ARG A 16 -0.92 11.10 5.00
C ARG A 16 -2.44 11.16 4.95
N ASP A 17 -3.06 10.01 4.77
CA ASP A 17 -4.52 9.86 4.62
C ASP A 17 -5.10 10.68 3.44
N SER A 18 -4.28 10.92 2.41
CA SER A 18 -4.72 11.62 1.21
C SER A 18 -5.74 10.76 0.45
N LEU A 19 -6.79 11.43 0.02
CA LEU A 19 -7.84 10.88 -0.83
C LEU A 19 -7.92 11.64 -2.17
N THR A 20 -6.95 12.51 -2.43
CA THR A 20 -6.86 13.27 -3.70
C THR A 20 -6.21 12.39 -4.74
N PRO A 21 -6.91 12.05 -5.85
CA PRO A 21 -6.33 11.28 -6.93
C PRO A 21 -5.10 11.97 -7.53
N THR A 22 -4.08 11.19 -7.82
CA THR A 22 -2.88 11.66 -8.51
C THR A 22 -2.34 10.52 -9.39
N THR A 23 -1.73 10.83 -10.53
CA THR A 23 -1.19 9.79 -11.40
C THR A 23 0.08 9.16 -10.81
N VAL A 24 0.29 7.88 -11.12
CA VAL A 24 1.53 7.17 -10.76
C VAL A 24 2.75 7.94 -11.32
N GLU A 25 2.65 8.46 -12.56
CA GLU A 25 3.69 9.29 -13.16
C GLU A 25 4.01 10.52 -12.30
N ALA A 26 2.99 11.29 -11.90
CA ALA A 26 3.18 12.50 -11.11
C ALA A 26 3.87 12.21 -9.77
N VAL A 27 3.45 11.14 -9.09
CA VAL A 27 4.07 10.70 -7.83
C VAL A 27 5.53 10.26 -8.06
N CYS A 28 5.79 9.46 -9.09
CA CYS A 28 7.15 9.01 -9.40
C CYS A 28 8.07 10.18 -9.75
N ARG A 29 7.61 11.14 -10.56
CA ARG A 29 8.39 12.35 -10.90
C ARG A 29 8.68 13.20 -9.65
N ALA A 30 7.70 13.38 -8.77
CA ALA A 30 7.89 14.11 -7.52
C ALA A 30 8.93 13.40 -6.61
N LEU A 31 8.89 12.07 -6.51
CA LEU A 31 9.88 11.30 -5.77
C LEU A 31 11.28 11.41 -6.40
N LEU A 32 11.40 11.27 -7.71
CA LEU A 32 12.67 11.36 -8.43
C LEU A 32 13.29 12.77 -8.36
N ALA A 33 12.50 13.81 -8.10
CA ALA A 33 12.98 15.18 -7.90
C ALA A 33 13.55 15.45 -6.50
N LEU A 34 13.41 14.51 -5.56
CA LEU A 34 14.01 14.66 -4.23
C LEU A 34 15.54 14.54 -4.33
N PRO A 35 16.30 15.48 -3.73
CA PRO A 35 17.76 15.52 -3.87
C PRO A 35 18.47 14.31 -3.26
N ASP A 36 17.82 13.63 -2.32
CA ASP A 36 18.34 12.49 -1.58
C ASP A 36 17.59 11.16 -1.89
N ILE A 37 16.91 11.09 -3.03
CA ILE A 37 16.05 9.92 -3.35
C ILE A 37 16.83 8.60 -3.33
N GLU A 38 18.08 8.58 -3.79
CA GLU A 38 18.90 7.35 -3.84
C GLU A 38 19.19 6.77 -2.44
N THR A 39 19.18 7.61 -1.40
CA THR A 39 19.34 7.19 -0.01
C THR A 39 18.02 7.06 0.75
N ALA A 40 16.97 7.72 0.28
CA ALA A 40 15.63 7.68 0.87
C ALA A 40 14.86 6.41 0.51
N VAL A 41 15.18 5.76 -0.61
CA VAL A 41 14.57 4.49 -1.01
C VAL A 41 15.14 3.32 -0.20
N ARG A 42 14.35 2.27 -0.05
CA ARG A 42 14.71 1.13 0.78
C ARG A 42 15.75 0.21 0.15
N ARG A 43 15.66 0.01 -1.16
CA ARG A 43 16.50 -0.95 -1.88
C ARG A 43 17.18 -0.28 -3.07
N ARG A 44 18.41 -0.71 -3.32
CA ARG A 44 19.08 -0.38 -4.58
C ARG A 44 18.20 -0.86 -5.76
N GLY A 45 17.94 0.01 -6.72
CA GLY A 45 17.05 -0.25 -7.85
C GLY A 45 15.58 0.13 -7.63
N ASP A 46 15.21 0.72 -6.49
CA ASP A 46 13.88 1.30 -6.31
C ASP A 46 13.72 2.58 -7.14
N THR A 47 14.78 3.35 -7.33
CA THR A 47 14.80 4.49 -8.24
C THR A 47 14.67 4.07 -9.71
N ASP A 48 15.20 2.91 -10.09
CA ASP A 48 15.01 2.36 -11.43
C ASP A 48 13.55 1.93 -11.64
N LEU A 49 12.90 1.39 -10.59
CA LEU A 49 11.46 1.13 -10.64
C LEU A 49 10.67 2.42 -10.84
N LEU A 50 11.00 3.52 -10.15
CA LEU A 50 10.33 4.81 -10.33
C LEU A 50 10.49 5.30 -11.77
N ARG A 51 11.69 5.24 -12.35
CA ARG A 51 11.96 5.62 -13.74
C ARG A 51 11.15 4.74 -14.71
N ALA A 52 11.14 3.43 -14.49
CA ALA A 52 10.38 2.50 -15.32
C ALA A 52 8.85 2.73 -15.24
N LEU A 53 8.33 3.13 -14.09
CA LEU A 53 6.91 3.46 -13.92
C LEU A 53 6.52 4.73 -14.68
N VAL A 54 7.39 5.75 -14.70
CA VAL A 54 7.20 6.99 -15.49
C VAL A 54 7.12 6.69 -16.99
N GLU A 55 7.98 5.81 -17.49
CA GLU A 55 8.04 5.49 -18.92
C GLU A 55 6.99 4.45 -19.34
N SER A 56 6.44 3.69 -18.39
CA SER A 56 5.53 2.58 -18.71
C SER A 56 4.17 3.05 -19.21
N PRO A 57 3.76 2.73 -20.45
CA PRO A 57 2.42 3.03 -20.93
C PRO A 57 1.32 2.42 -20.08
N ARG A 58 1.61 1.29 -19.42
CA ARG A 58 0.66 0.57 -18.57
C ARG A 58 0.44 1.26 -17.24
N TYR A 59 1.50 1.79 -16.61
CA TYR A 59 1.41 2.25 -15.22
C TYR A 59 1.35 3.77 -15.06
N LYS A 60 1.95 4.55 -15.95
CA LYS A 60 2.10 5.99 -15.78
C LYS A 60 0.77 6.73 -15.62
N GLY A 61 -0.26 6.31 -16.34
CA GLY A 61 -1.60 6.92 -16.30
C GLY A 61 -2.52 6.36 -15.22
N MET A 62 -2.11 5.30 -14.47
CA MET A 62 -2.90 4.80 -13.36
C MET A 62 -3.03 5.88 -12.28
N GLU A 63 -4.19 5.94 -11.62
CA GLU A 63 -4.43 6.91 -10.55
C GLU A 63 -4.25 6.26 -9.18
N LEU A 64 -3.39 6.84 -8.36
CA LEU A 64 -3.32 6.59 -6.94
C LEU A 64 -4.46 7.37 -6.29
N THR A 65 -5.50 6.69 -5.84
CA THR A 65 -6.74 7.28 -5.35
C THR A 65 -6.82 7.43 -3.85
N ALA A 66 -5.95 6.73 -3.12
CA ALA A 66 -5.82 6.84 -1.68
C ALA A 66 -4.43 6.40 -1.20
N TYR A 67 -3.97 7.03 -0.12
CA TYR A 67 -2.75 6.68 0.59
C TYR A 67 -2.99 6.80 2.10
N ALA A 68 -2.58 5.80 2.85
CA ALA A 68 -2.56 5.84 4.32
C ALA A 68 -1.19 5.42 4.85
N ASP A 69 -0.76 6.04 5.96
CA ASP A 69 0.49 5.72 6.63
C ASP A 69 0.35 5.98 8.14
N ARG A 70 0.69 4.98 8.94
CA ARG A 70 0.65 5.03 10.40
C ARG A 70 1.92 4.43 10.96
N LEU A 71 2.54 5.16 11.87
CA LEU A 71 3.64 4.68 12.68
C LEU A 71 3.36 5.09 14.12
N ASP A 72 3.10 4.13 14.99
CA ASP A 72 2.75 4.34 16.37
C ASP A 72 3.59 3.44 17.28
N ALA A 73 4.40 4.07 18.12
CA ALA A 73 5.30 3.37 19.02
C ALA A 73 4.58 2.75 20.23
N GLU A 74 3.50 3.36 20.69
CA GLU A 74 2.75 2.92 21.86
C GLU A 74 1.99 1.63 21.56
N SER A 75 1.25 1.61 20.44
CA SER A 75 0.55 0.41 19.96
C SER A 75 1.44 -0.55 19.17
N GLN A 76 2.72 -0.23 18.99
CA GLN A 76 3.69 -1.00 18.18
C GLN A 76 3.17 -1.29 16.77
N THR A 77 2.57 -0.29 16.14
CA THR A 77 1.91 -0.41 14.85
C THR A 77 2.70 0.28 13.76
N GLN A 78 2.99 -0.46 12.68
CA GLN A 78 3.53 0.08 11.44
C GLN A 78 2.64 -0.37 10.29
N PHE A 79 1.86 0.56 9.73
CA PHE A 79 0.90 0.32 8.66
C PHE A 79 1.07 1.33 7.54
N SER A 80 1.01 0.87 6.30
CA SER A 80 0.88 1.74 5.14
C SER A 80 0.19 1.01 4.00
N ALA A 81 -0.65 1.73 3.26
CA ALA A 81 -1.39 1.21 2.14
C ALA A 81 -1.62 2.27 1.07
N ILE A 82 -1.73 1.83 -0.17
CA ILE A 82 -2.16 2.63 -1.30
C ILE A 82 -3.33 1.96 -2.01
N THR A 83 -4.17 2.76 -2.65
CA THR A 83 -5.17 2.28 -3.59
C THR A 83 -4.91 2.88 -4.96
N VAL A 84 -4.82 2.02 -5.97
CA VAL A 84 -4.54 2.40 -7.35
C VAL A 84 -5.69 1.96 -8.24
N LYS A 85 -6.22 2.88 -9.06
CA LYS A 85 -7.16 2.56 -10.12
C LYS A 85 -6.40 1.91 -11.27
N LEU A 86 -6.65 0.63 -11.53
CA LEU A 86 -6.02 -0.13 -12.60
C LEU A 86 -6.66 0.19 -13.95
N GLU A 87 -7.98 0.24 -13.97
CA GLU A 87 -8.85 0.60 -15.09
C GLU A 87 -10.21 1.03 -14.56
N GLU A 88 -11.16 1.40 -15.43
CA GLU A 88 -12.48 1.79 -14.99
C GLU A 88 -13.19 0.64 -14.25
N GLY A 89 -13.67 0.93 -13.05
CA GLY A 89 -14.32 -0.05 -12.18
C GLY A 89 -13.42 -1.15 -11.60
N HIS A 90 -12.08 -1.01 -11.68
CA HIS A 90 -11.15 -1.98 -11.09
C HIS A 90 -10.02 -1.29 -10.33
N TYR A 91 -9.88 -1.63 -9.06
CA TYR A 91 -8.93 -1.00 -8.15
C TYR A 91 -8.03 -2.04 -7.46
N CYS A 92 -6.79 -1.66 -7.22
CA CYS A 92 -5.85 -2.45 -6.44
C CYS A 92 -5.59 -1.79 -5.11
N VAL A 93 -5.84 -2.50 -4.01
CA VAL A 93 -5.42 -2.14 -2.67
C VAL A 93 -4.11 -2.87 -2.38
N ALA A 94 -3.04 -2.11 -2.17
CA ALA A 94 -1.71 -2.66 -1.92
C ALA A 94 -1.21 -2.25 -0.54
N TYR A 95 -0.83 -3.25 0.28
CA TYR A 95 -0.29 -3.07 1.62
C TYR A 95 1.22 -3.15 1.63
N ARG A 96 1.86 -2.22 2.35
CA ARG A 96 3.29 -2.24 2.60
C ARG A 96 3.63 -3.27 3.68
N GLY A 97 4.68 -4.02 3.45
CA GLY A 97 5.27 -4.87 4.48
C GLY A 97 6.11 -4.08 5.47
N THR A 98 6.90 -4.81 6.25
CA THR A 98 7.78 -4.25 7.28
C THR A 98 8.79 -3.30 6.66
N ASP A 99 8.92 -2.14 7.27
CA ASP A 99 10.02 -1.21 6.96
C ASP A 99 11.25 -1.50 7.83
N ASN A 100 12.24 -0.60 7.83
CA ASN A 100 13.46 -0.76 8.62
C ASN A 100 13.33 -0.24 10.06
N THR A 101 12.10 0.04 10.55
CA THR A 101 11.87 0.52 11.91
C THR A 101 11.78 -0.63 12.92
N LEU A 102 12.24 -0.38 14.14
CA LEU A 102 12.06 -1.32 15.25
C LEU A 102 10.58 -1.60 15.54
N ILE A 103 9.72 -0.63 15.29
CA ILE A 103 8.27 -0.76 15.47
C ILE A 103 7.72 -1.79 14.49
N GLY A 104 8.11 -1.72 13.22
CA GLY A 104 7.72 -2.69 12.21
C GLY A 104 8.18 -4.12 12.56
N TRP A 105 9.41 -4.28 13.03
CA TRP A 105 9.94 -5.57 13.47
C TRP A 105 9.22 -6.12 14.71
N LYS A 106 8.88 -5.26 15.67
CA LYS A 106 8.09 -5.67 16.85
C LYS A 106 6.70 -6.15 16.48
N GLU A 107 6.02 -5.45 15.56
CA GLU A 107 4.71 -5.87 15.08
C GLU A 107 4.78 -7.23 14.36
N ASP A 108 5.83 -7.45 13.52
CA ASP A 108 6.04 -8.75 12.88
C ASP A 108 6.20 -9.88 13.91
N PHE A 109 7.00 -9.64 14.93
CA PHE A 109 7.19 -10.62 16.01
C PHE A 109 5.87 -10.89 16.75
N ASN A 110 5.10 -9.84 17.06
CA ASN A 110 3.81 -9.96 17.73
C ASN A 110 2.79 -10.77 16.91
N MET A 111 2.86 -10.76 15.58
CA MET A 111 1.98 -11.57 14.74
C MET A 111 2.10 -13.09 14.96
N GLY A 112 3.21 -13.55 15.55
CA GLY A 112 3.38 -14.95 15.96
C GLY A 112 2.59 -15.34 17.21
N PHE A 113 2.13 -14.38 18.01
CA PHE A 113 1.51 -14.61 19.31
C PHE A 113 0.16 -13.91 19.48
N VAL A 114 -0.11 -12.88 18.71
CA VAL A 114 -1.31 -12.05 18.80
C VAL A 114 -2.00 -11.99 17.45
N CYS A 115 -3.28 -12.33 17.41
CA CYS A 115 -4.13 -12.20 16.24
C CYS A 115 -5.51 -11.69 16.66
N PRO A 116 -5.97 -10.56 16.14
CA PRO A 116 -5.29 -9.67 15.21
C PRO A 116 -4.32 -8.71 15.90
N VAL A 117 -3.19 -8.44 15.25
CA VAL A 117 -2.34 -7.28 15.58
C VAL A 117 -3.01 -5.98 15.11
N PRO A 118 -2.62 -4.80 15.67
CA PRO A 118 -3.23 -3.52 15.28
C PRO A 118 -3.18 -3.24 13.78
N GLY A 119 -2.09 -3.57 13.08
CA GLY A 119 -1.96 -3.39 11.63
C GLY A 119 -2.95 -4.23 10.82
N GLN A 120 -3.30 -5.44 11.27
CA GLN A 120 -4.34 -6.26 10.62
C GLN A 120 -5.72 -5.59 10.72
N LYS A 121 -6.07 -5.01 11.88
CA LYS A 121 -7.31 -4.25 12.05
C LYS A 121 -7.35 -3.02 11.13
N LEU A 122 -6.24 -2.29 11.04
CA LEU A 122 -6.11 -1.15 10.12
C LEU A 122 -6.23 -1.58 8.66
N ALA A 123 -5.73 -2.77 8.30
CA ALA A 123 -5.84 -3.29 6.94
C ALA A 123 -7.29 -3.59 6.57
N VAL A 124 -8.08 -4.20 7.46
CA VAL A 124 -9.52 -4.41 7.25
C VAL A 124 -10.24 -3.06 7.11
N ASP A 125 -10.01 -2.14 8.04
CA ASP A 125 -10.64 -0.81 8.03
C ASP A 125 -10.30 -0.02 6.75
N TYR A 126 -9.05 -0.06 6.31
CA TYR A 126 -8.63 0.57 5.06
C TYR A 126 -9.34 -0.02 3.84
N LEU A 127 -9.39 -1.37 3.72
CA LEU A 127 -10.08 -2.05 2.61
C LEU A 127 -11.57 -1.70 2.58
N GLN A 128 -12.23 -1.71 3.75
CA GLN A 128 -13.64 -1.34 3.87
C GLN A 128 -13.89 0.11 3.45
N LYS A 129 -13.03 1.04 3.86
CA LYS A 129 -13.13 2.46 3.46
C LYS A 129 -12.91 2.64 1.97
N ALA A 130 -11.92 1.96 1.39
CA ALA A 130 -11.67 1.98 -0.05
C ALA A 130 -12.89 1.41 -0.82
N ALA A 131 -13.39 0.25 -0.42
CA ALA A 131 -14.51 -0.42 -1.07
C ALA A 131 -15.81 0.42 -1.04
N ARG A 132 -16.09 1.10 0.08
CA ARG A 132 -17.27 2.00 0.18
C ARG A 132 -17.20 3.21 -0.74
N ARG A 133 -15.99 3.69 -1.05
CA ARG A 133 -15.78 4.89 -1.88
C ARG A 133 -15.65 4.59 -3.37
N LEU A 134 -15.15 3.40 -3.69
CA LEU A 134 -14.75 3.01 -5.03
C LEU A 134 -15.65 1.84 -5.48
N PRO A 135 -16.60 2.06 -6.37
CA PRO A 135 -17.46 1.00 -6.89
C PRO A 135 -16.66 0.10 -7.85
N GLY A 136 -17.00 -1.19 -7.89
CA GLY A 136 -16.43 -2.15 -8.83
C GLY A 136 -15.54 -3.20 -8.18
N ARG A 137 -14.67 -3.82 -9.00
CA ARG A 137 -13.85 -4.98 -8.65
C ARG A 137 -12.61 -4.56 -7.87
N LEU A 138 -12.14 -5.44 -7.02
CA LEU A 138 -10.98 -5.21 -6.17
C LEU A 138 -9.92 -6.30 -6.39
N THR A 139 -8.68 -5.88 -6.50
CA THR A 139 -7.51 -6.72 -6.31
C THR A 139 -6.83 -6.29 -5.02
N VAL A 140 -6.43 -7.24 -4.19
CA VAL A 140 -5.74 -6.95 -2.94
C VAL A 140 -4.36 -7.56 -2.99
N CYS A 141 -3.32 -6.82 -2.62
CA CYS A 141 -1.97 -7.36 -2.65
C CYS A 141 -1.07 -6.80 -1.55
N GLY A 142 0.01 -7.51 -1.28
CA GLY A 142 1.08 -7.06 -0.41
C GLY A 142 2.29 -7.95 -0.48
N HIS A 143 3.40 -7.49 0.10
CA HIS A 143 4.63 -8.24 0.21
C HIS A 143 5.00 -8.43 1.68
N SER A 144 5.44 -9.63 2.08
CA SER A 144 5.84 -9.94 3.46
C SER A 144 4.67 -9.69 4.44
N LYS A 145 4.85 -8.91 5.51
CA LYS A 145 3.78 -8.47 6.41
C LYS A 145 2.58 -7.87 5.66
N GLY A 146 2.84 -7.09 4.60
CA GLY A 146 1.77 -6.54 3.75
C GLY A 146 0.98 -7.62 3.02
N GLY A 147 1.61 -8.74 2.68
CA GLY A 147 0.93 -9.92 2.15
C GLY A 147 0.00 -10.56 3.16
N ASN A 148 0.44 -10.68 4.42
CA ASN A 148 -0.42 -11.11 5.53
C ASN A 148 -1.61 -10.13 5.71
N PHE A 149 -1.37 -8.82 5.69
CA PHE A 149 -2.43 -7.82 5.76
C PHE A 149 -3.44 -7.96 4.62
N ALA A 150 -2.97 -8.26 3.39
CA ALA A 150 -3.82 -8.46 2.22
C ALA A 150 -4.77 -9.65 2.42
N VAL A 151 -4.23 -10.79 2.86
CA VAL A 151 -5.02 -12.01 3.14
C VAL A 151 -5.98 -11.76 4.30
N TYR A 152 -5.49 -11.18 5.40
CA TYR A 152 -6.31 -10.92 6.58
C TYR A 152 -7.46 -9.94 6.25
N ALA A 153 -7.17 -8.85 5.56
CA ALA A 153 -8.18 -7.86 5.19
C ALA A 153 -9.25 -8.47 4.27
N ALA A 154 -8.84 -9.26 3.27
CA ALA A 154 -9.78 -9.95 2.38
C ALA A 154 -10.67 -10.96 3.12
N ALA A 155 -10.12 -11.67 4.12
CA ALA A 155 -10.87 -12.65 4.90
C ALA A 155 -11.90 -12.00 5.86
N PHE A 156 -11.63 -10.78 6.33
CA PHE A 156 -12.43 -10.14 7.39
C PHE A 156 -13.11 -8.83 6.98
N CYS A 157 -13.11 -8.45 5.70
CA CYS A 157 -13.74 -7.21 5.23
C CYS A 157 -15.27 -7.26 5.16
N GLY A 158 -15.88 -8.45 5.26
CA GLY A 158 -17.32 -8.69 5.12
C GLY A 158 -17.71 -9.19 3.72
N GLU A 159 -18.76 -10.01 3.66
CA GLU A 159 -19.18 -10.76 2.46
C GLU A 159 -19.40 -9.85 1.24
N GLU A 160 -20.11 -8.74 1.42
CA GLU A 160 -20.40 -7.77 0.35
C GLU A 160 -19.12 -7.25 -0.34
N ILE A 161 -18.02 -7.09 0.41
CA ILE A 161 -16.75 -6.65 -0.15
C ILE A 161 -15.98 -7.84 -0.72
N GLN A 162 -16.07 -9.01 -0.07
CA GLN A 162 -15.45 -10.25 -0.56
C GLN A 162 -15.93 -10.61 -1.96
N ASP A 163 -17.23 -10.47 -2.24
CA ASP A 163 -17.82 -10.72 -3.56
C ASP A 163 -17.25 -9.84 -4.69
N ARG A 164 -16.61 -8.73 -4.31
CA ARG A 164 -15.95 -7.81 -5.24
C ARG A 164 -14.44 -8.08 -5.40
N ILE A 165 -13.86 -8.98 -4.58
CA ILE A 165 -12.43 -9.28 -4.63
C ILE A 165 -12.19 -10.36 -5.69
N GLU A 166 -11.55 -9.99 -6.79
CA GLU A 166 -11.17 -10.94 -7.85
C GLU A 166 -9.93 -11.74 -7.52
N ALA A 167 -8.98 -11.13 -6.81
CA ALA A 167 -7.72 -11.79 -6.48
C ALA A 167 -7.05 -11.19 -5.25
N VAL A 168 -6.36 -12.06 -4.51
CA VAL A 168 -5.47 -11.68 -3.41
C VAL A 168 -4.07 -12.20 -3.72
N TYR A 169 -3.08 -11.31 -3.77
CA TYR A 169 -1.68 -11.66 -4.00
C TYR A 169 -0.85 -11.43 -2.74
N ASN A 170 -0.32 -12.52 -2.21
CA ASN A 170 0.62 -12.54 -1.09
C ASN A 170 2.00 -12.97 -1.59
N TYR A 171 2.97 -12.07 -1.49
CA TYR A 171 4.35 -12.29 -1.95
C TYR A 171 5.33 -12.38 -0.78
#